data_a019321265e45005d89352ff637271d9
#
_entry.id   a019321265e45005d89352ff637271d9
#
_cell.length_a   1.000
_cell.length_b   1.000
_cell.length_c   1.000
_cell.angle_alpha   90.00
_cell.angle_beta   90.00
_cell.angle_gamma   90.00
#
_symmetry.space_group_name_H-M   'P 1'
#
loop_
_entity.id
_entity.type
_entity.pdbx_description
1 polymer ?
#
loop_
_entity_poly.entity_id
_entity_poly.type
_entity_poly.pdbx_seq_one_letter_code
_entity_poly.pdbx_strand_id
1 'polypeptide(L)'
;MRFDYLIRTLLVPLLFVAGPVLAHHDDIPDPPPLAVSESLPTGLRLDPASVTVSGLSSGGFFAHQFHVAYSRTVTGAAILAGGPYGCAEVIKNPFWPFWKLDRTSAAVVACTRYFGSRFWGLRPDPPRADDVRRLIDAAYRAGDIDDPAHLADDRVWLFRGELDEVVPAAVADALADLHRGLGVDGAALHMEPGNPERPANHGFPVESFAGESRFPRRDCAEHALPFVLECGYDAAGLLLGHLYPEGYVPEPVDAHDTGSLHAFDQTEFFQPSRTAGLSGVGYVYVPDACRSAECRLHVAFHGCRQNADAQGDDRIHDDFVRDAGYNSWAGANRIVVLYPQATEAAGNPRACWDFWGYSGVGWRTRDGIQMHAVRSMVERLLDR
;
A
#
# COMPACT_ATOMS: atom_id res chain seq x y z
N MET A 1 -28.76 -8.61 -74.91
CA MET A 1 -27.55 -7.89 -74.55
C MET A 1 -27.19 -8.32 -73.13
N ARG A 2 -26.19 -9.19 -73.00
CA ARG A 2 -25.67 -9.65 -71.71
C ARG A 2 -24.44 -8.79 -71.42
N PHE A 3 -24.34 -8.17 -70.23
CA PHE A 3 -23.15 -7.54 -69.72
C PHE A 3 -22.55 -8.44 -68.63
N ASP A 4 -21.39 -9.05 -68.99
CA ASP A 4 -20.55 -9.77 -68.05
C ASP A 4 -19.64 -8.77 -67.33
N TYR A 5 -19.76 -8.69 -65.98
CA TYR A 5 -18.82 -7.97 -65.14
C TYR A 5 -17.78 -8.95 -64.57
N LEU A 6 -16.58 -8.83 -65.10
CA LEU A 6 -15.37 -9.47 -64.57
C LEU A 6 -14.89 -8.79 -63.30
N ILE A 7 -15.04 -9.42 -62.16
CA ILE A 7 -14.43 -8.99 -60.90
C ILE A 7 -12.99 -9.57 -60.88
N ARG A 8 -11.98 -8.68 -61.05
CA ARG A 8 -10.58 -9.01 -60.77
C ARG A 8 -10.32 -8.92 -59.30
N THR A 9 -10.13 -10.04 -58.63
CA THR A 9 -9.68 -10.11 -57.24
C THR A 9 -8.17 -9.83 -57.21
N LEU A 10 -7.80 -8.69 -56.63
CA LEU A 10 -6.41 -8.35 -56.30
C LEU A 10 -6.04 -9.07 -54.98
N LEU A 11 -5.25 -10.10 -55.07
CA LEU A 11 -4.55 -10.70 -53.93
C LEU A 11 -3.39 -9.79 -53.55
N VAL A 12 -3.53 -9.11 -52.43
CA VAL A 12 -2.42 -8.40 -51.75
C VAL A 12 -1.73 -9.41 -50.83
N PRO A 13 -0.44 -9.71 -51.00
CA PRO A 13 0.28 -10.56 -50.07
C PRO A 13 0.48 -9.79 -48.74
N LEU A 14 -0.11 -10.28 -47.65
CA LEU A 14 0.23 -9.90 -46.31
C LEU A 14 1.65 -10.37 -46.01
N LEU A 15 2.59 -9.44 -46.07
CA LEU A 15 3.91 -9.60 -45.45
C LEU A 15 3.75 -9.56 -43.92
N PHE A 16 3.80 -10.73 -43.30
CA PHE A 16 4.00 -10.86 -41.86
C PHE A 16 5.41 -10.34 -41.55
N VAL A 17 5.52 -9.10 -41.09
CA VAL A 17 6.71 -8.63 -40.42
C VAL A 17 6.69 -9.28 -39.03
N ALA A 18 7.54 -10.29 -38.83
CA ALA A 18 7.82 -10.81 -37.51
C ALA A 18 8.43 -9.68 -36.68
N GLY A 19 7.64 -9.09 -35.80
CA GLY A 19 8.14 -8.19 -34.77
C GLY A 19 9.12 -8.94 -33.85
N PRO A 20 10.01 -8.23 -33.15
CA PRO A 20 10.90 -8.88 -32.21
C PRO A 20 10.08 -9.64 -31.20
N VAL A 21 10.36 -10.94 -31.05
CA VAL A 21 9.87 -11.77 -29.96
C VAL A 21 10.37 -11.10 -28.69
N LEU A 22 9.46 -10.46 -27.95
CA LEU A 22 9.74 -10.04 -26.59
C LEU A 22 10.16 -11.30 -25.85
N ALA A 23 11.37 -11.29 -25.32
CA ALA A 23 11.87 -12.38 -24.48
C ALA A 23 10.81 -12.68 -23.41
N HIS A 24 10.34 -13.90 -23.36
CA HIS A 24 9.46 -14.35 -22.30
C HIS A 24 10.22 -14.25 -20.99
N HIS A 25 9.56 -13.74 -19.97
CA HIS A 25 10.07 -13.61 -18.58
C HIS A 25 10.36 -14.97 -17.90
N ASP A 26 10.27 -16.08 -18.63
CA ASP A 26 10.37 -17.44 -18.09
C ASP A 26 11.82 -17.88 -17.76
N ASP A 27 12.83 -17.06 -18.04
CA ASP A 27 14.24 -17.47 -17.93
C ASP A 27 14.92 -17.13 -16.58
N ILE A 28 14.26 -16.36 -15.70
CA ILE A 28 14.79 -16.11 -14.35
C ILE A 28 14.11 -17.09 -13.40
N PRO A 29 14.83 -18.04 -12.80
CA PRO A 29 14.24 -18.96 -11.84
C PRO A 29 13.69 -18.17 -10.65
N ASP A 30 12.49 -18.58 -10.19
CA ASP A 30 11.92 -18.04 -8.98
C ASP A 30 12.92 -18.16 -7.83
N PRO A 31 13.16 -17.09 -7.03
CA PRO A 31 13.89 -17.24 -5.81
C PRO A 31 13.21 -18.31 -4.95
N PRO A 32 13.97 -19.18 -4.27
CA PRO A 32 13.35 -20.17 -3.43
C PRO A 32 12.45 -19.46 -2.40
N PRO A 33 11.19 -19.91 -2.24
CA PRO A 33 10.31 -19.32 -1.25
C PRO A 33 10.96 -19.41 0.13
N LEU A 34 10.84 -18.36 0.94
CA LEU A 34 11.27 -18.40 2.33
C LEU A 34 10.53 -19.55 3.03
N ALA A 35 11.26 -20.31 3.82
CA ALA A 35 10.65 -21.32 4.67
C ALA A 35 9.69 -20.62 5.65
N VAL A 36 8.42 -20.99 5.60
CA VAL A 36 7.40 -20.39 6.49
C VAL A 36 7.66 -20.93 7.91
N SER A 37 7.93 -20.04 8.85
CA SER A 37 7.93 -20.39 10.27
C SER A 37 6.50 -20.53 10.76
N GLU A 38 6.26 -21.39 11.75
CA GLU A 38 4.90 -21.61 12.28
C GLU A 38 4.32 -20.35 12.95
N SER A 39 5.15 -19.43 13.44
CA SER A 39 4.71 -18.26 14.19
C SER A 39 5.60 -17.04 13.98
N LEU A 40 5.07 -15.85 14.28
CA LEU A 40 5.85 -14.62 14.42
C LEU A 40 6.94 -14.77 15.50
N PRO A 41 8.12 -14.19 15.32
CA PRO A 41 9.14 -14.16 16.36
C PRO A 41 8.61 -13.45 17.62
N THR A 42 8.99 -13.98 18.78
CA THR A 42 8.67 -13.44 20.10
C THR A 42 9.94 -13.11 20.88
N GLY A 43 9.81 -12.41 22.01
CA GLY A 43 10.94 -12.05 22.86
C GLY A 43 11.83 -10.93 22.29
N LEU A 44 11.30 -10.17 21.34
CA LEU A 44 11.95 -8.95 20.84
C LEU A 44 11.69 -7.80 21.82
N ARG A 45 12.73 -6.98 22.04
CA ARG A 45 12.60 -5.82 22.91
C ARG A 45 12.11 -4.62 22.11
N LEU A 46 10.80 -4.58 21.83
CA LEU A 46 10.19 -3.49 21.05
C LEU A 46 9.63 -2.40 21.97
N ASP A 47 9.91 -1.14 21.64
CA ASP A 47 9.28 0.00 22.28
C ASP A 47 7.82 0.13 21.81
N PRO A 48 6.84 -0.07 22.70
CA PRO A 48 5.43 -0.01 22.33
C PRO A 48 4.92 1.40 21.97
N ALA A 49 5.70 2.43 22.25
CA ALA A 49 5.40 3.82 21.87
C ALA A 49 5.99 4.18 20.49
N SER A 50 6.61 3.23 19.79
CA SER A 50 7.28 3.46 18.52
C SER A 50 6.58 2.82 17.31
N VAL A 51 5.32 2.38 17.45
CA VAL A 51 4.62 1.71 16.35
C VAL A 51 4.21 2.72 15.29
N THR A 52 4.72 2.55 14.06
CA THR A 52 4.31 3.35 12.90
C THR A 52 3.86 2.46 11.76
N VAL A 53 3.15 3.05 10.79
CA VAL A 53 2.63 2.34 9.63
C VAL A 53 2.95 3.07 8.34
N SER A 54 3.04 2.30 7.24
CA SER A 54 3.07 2.88 5.90
C SER A 54 2.37 1.99 4.89
N GLY A 55 2.07 2.53 3.72
CA GLY A 55 1.55 1.71 2.65
C GLY A 55 1.42 2.43 1.32
N LEU A 56 1.42 1.64 0.25
CA LEU A 56 1.21 2.09 -1.11
C LEU A 56 -0.22 1.81 -1.58
N SER A 57 -0.87 2.76 -2.26
CA SER A 57 -2.16 2.55 -2.93
C SER A 57 -3.23 2.04 -1.96
N SER A 58 -3.84 0.87 -2.19
CA SER A 58 -4.76 0.26 -1.22
C SER A 58 -4.14 0.09 0.16
N GLY A 59 -2.84 -0.27 0.22
CA GLY A 59 -2.08 -0.30 1.47
C GLY A 59 -1.96 1.07 2.13
N GLY A 60 -1.84 2.15 1.33
CA GLY A 60 -1.86 3.52 1.84
C GLY A 60 -3.20 3.92 2.44
N PHE A 61 -4.31 3.60 1.76
CA PHE A 61 -5.65 3.78 2.33
C PHE A 61 -5.82 2.99 3.63
N PHE A 62 -5.37 1.74 3.65
CA PHE A 62 -5.47 0.87 4.81
C PHE A 62 -4.55 1.34 5.96
N ALA A 63 -3.32 1.76 5.67
CA ALA A 63 -2.40 2.33 6.65
C ALA A 63 -3.04 3.54 7.37
N HIS A 64 -3.69 4.44 6.62
CA HIS A 64 -4.40 5.55 7.23
C HIS A 64 -5.62 5.10 8.05
N GLN A 65 -6.37 4.09 7.59
CA GLN A 65 -7.46 3.52 8.39
C GLN A 65 -6.95 2.91 9.70
N PHE A 66 -5.85 2.18 9.62
CA PHE A 66 -5.23 1.55 10.79
C PHE A 66 -4.70 2.61 11.77
N HIS A 67 -4.04 3.66 11.28
CA HIS A 67 -3.58 4.80 12.08
C HIS A 67 -4.73 5.48 12.83
N VAL A 68 -5.84 5.77 12.14
CA VAL A 68 -7.01 6.40 12.77
C VAL A 68 -7.69 5.47 13.78
N ALA A 69 -7.87 4.19 13.44
CA ALA A 69 -8.59 3.27 14.30
C ALA A 69 -7.82 2.88 15.57
N TYR A 70 -6.49 2.88 15.51
CA TYR A 70 -5.58 2.53 16.60
C TYR A 70 -4.64 3.68 16.99
N SER A 71 -5.13 4.92 16.95
CA SER A 71 -4.35 6.14 17.20
C SER A 71 -3.68 6.22 18.57
N ARG A 72 -4.12 5.41 19.53
CA ARG A 72 -3.44 5.27 20.82
C ARG A 72 -2.12 4.50 20.74
N THR A 73 -2.00 3.63 19.74
CA THR A 73 -0.85 2.71 19.59
C THR A 73 0.06 3.13 18.45
N VAL A 74 -0.54 3.57 17.34
CA VAL A 74 0.19 3.98 16.14
C VAL A 74 0.51 5.46 16.28
N THR A 75 1.80 5.79 16.28
CA THR A 75 2.32 7.14 16.54
C THR A 75 2.81 7.86 15.30
N GLY A 76 2.50 7.31 14.13
CA GLY A 76 2.82 7.95 12.85
C GLY A 76 2.48 7.10 11.66
N ALA A 77 2.23 7.77 10.53
CA ALA A 77 1.86 7.09 9.29
C ALA A 77 2.51 7.71 8.05
N ALA A 78 2.93 6.86 7.11
CA ALA A 78 3.35 7.28 5.79
C ALA A 78 2.40 6.72 4.72
N ILE A 79 1.80 7.61 3.95
CA ILE A 79 0.77 7.26 2.97
C ILE A 79 1.27 7.58 1.56
N LEU A 80 1.57 6.53 0.79
CA LEU A 80 2.02 6.66 -0.58
C LEU A 80 0.85 6.37 -1.53
N ALA A 81 0.53 7.32 -2.39
CA ALA A 81 -0.55 7.19 -3.38
C ALA A 81 -1.84 6.59 -2.78
N GLY A 82 -2.19 7.02 -1.57
CA GLY A 82 -3.36 6.59 -0.82
C GLY A 82 -4.34 7.73 -0.56
N GLY A 83 -5.29 7.51 0.34
CA GLY A 83 -6.32 8.50 0.64
C GLY A 83 -6.87 8.41 2.06
N PRO A 84 -7.86 9.27 2.39
CA PRO A 84 -8.34 9.43 3.74
C PRO A 84 -9.20 8.26 4.22
N TYR A 85 -9.30 8.12 5.54
CA TYR A 85 -10.14 7.18 6.27
C TYR A 85 -11.56 7.08 5.71
N GLY A 86 -11.99 5.87 5.36
CA GLY A 86 -13.34 5.65 4.87
C GLY A 86 -13.69 6.40 3.60
N CYS A 87 -12.72 6.72 2.72
CA CYS A 87 -12.94 7.45 1.48
C CYS A 87 -14.19 6.97 0.72
N ALA A 88 -14.34 5.67 0.55
CA ALA A 88 -15.47 5.09 -0.18
C ALA A 88 -16.84 5.32 0.50
N GLU A 89 -16.89 5.70 1.76
CA GLU A 89 -18.14 5.97 2.48
C GLU A 89 -18.64 7.41 2.41
N VAL A 90 -17.75 8.35 2.08
CA VAL A 90 -18.10 9.78 2.06
C VAL A 90 -18.46 10.29 0.67
N ILE A 91 -18.21 9.51 -0.38
CA ILE A 91 -18.48 9.92 -1.75
C ILE A 91 -19.99 10.00 -2.02
N LYS A 92 -20.42 11.15 -2.49
CA LYS A 92 -21.84 11.41 -2.84
C LYS A 92 -22.11 11.00 -4.29
N ASN A 93 -23.33 10.53 -4.54
CA ASN A 93 -23.77 10.24 -5.88
C ASN A 93 -23.90 11.56 -6.67
N PRO A 94 -23.23 11.74 -7.82
CA PRO A 94 -23.25 12.99 -8.57
C PRO A 94 -24.62 13.33 -9.17
N PHE A 95 -25.51 12.33 -9.39
CA PHE A 95 -26.87 12.54 -9.90
C PHE A 95 -27.90 12.74 -8.78
N TRP A 96 -27.64 12.15 -7.62
CA TRP A 96 -28.53 12.17 -6.47
C TRP A 96 -27.73 12.57 -5.24
N PRO A 97 -27.45 13.86 -5.03
CA PRO A 97 -26.50 14.32 -3.98
C PRO A 97 -26.96 14.01 -2.56
N PHE A 98 -28.22 13.60 -2.38
CA PHE A 98 -28.74 13.13 -1.08
C PHE A 98 -28.43 11.64 -0.81
N TRP A 99 -27.94 10.90 -1.81
CA TRP A 99 -27.64 9.47 -1.71
C TRP A 99 -26.15 9.27 -1.91
N LYS A 100 -25.54 8.40 -1.09
CA LYS A 100 -24.16 8.01 -1.27
C LYS A 100 -24.04 7.09 -2.48
N LEU A 101 -22.90 7.14 -3.15
CA LEU A 101 -22.53 6.12 -4.13
C LEU A 101 -22.29 4.80 -3.38
N ASP A 102 -22.57 3.65 -3.99
CA ASP A 102 -22.16 2.39 -3.39
C ASP A 102 -20.63 2.36 -3.23
N ARG A 103 -20.14 1.67 -2.19
CA ARG A 103 -18.74 1.74 -1.77
C ARG A 103 -17.77 1.27 -2.84
N THR A 104 -18.10 0.23 -3.58
CA THR A 104 -17.24 -0.29 -4.66
C THR A 104 -17.12 0.73 -5.79
N SER A 105 -18.25 1.28 -6.25
CA SER A 105 -18.24 2.35 -7.25
C SER A 105 -17.50 3.60 -6.75
N ALA A 106 -17.69 3.99 -5.48
CA ALA A 106 -17.01 5.13 -4.88
C ALA A 106 -15.47 4.92 -4.84
N ALA A 107 -15.02 3.74 -4.44
CA ALA A 107 -13.60 3.39 -4.43
C ALA A 107 -12.99 3.50 -5.82
N VAL A 108 -13.67 2.95 -6.83
CA VAL A 108 -13.17 2.84 -8.21
C VAL A 108 -13.17 4.15 -8.97
N VAL A 109 -14.15 5.05 -8.74
CA VAL A 109 -14.34 6.25 -9.59
C VAL A 109 -14.02 7.57 -8.90
N ALA A 110 -13.87 7.59 -7.58
CA ALA A 110 -13.64 8.81 -6.81
C ALA A 110 -12.42 8.73 -5.89
N CYS A 111 -12.24 7.65 -5.12
CA CYS A 111 -11.04 7.44 -4.32
C CYS A 111 -9.85 7.03 -5.19
N THR A 112 -10.14 6.28 -6.26
CA THR A 112 -9.17 5.98 -7.32
C THR A 112 -9.79 6.24 -8.70
N ARG A 113 -8.98 6.25 -9.75
CA ARG A 113 -9.45 6.31 -11.16
C ARG A 113 -9.15 5.00 -11.88
N TYR A 114 -9.24 3.90 -11.18
CA TYR A 114 -8.77 2.61 -11.63
C TYR A 114 -9.33 2.15 -13.00
N PHE A 115 -10.57 2.50 -13.33
CA PHE A 115 -11.19 2.19 -14.63
C PHE A 115 -11.20 3.37 -15.61
N GLY A 116 -10.32 4.34 -15.44
CA GLY A 116 -10.25 5.51 -16.30
C GLY A 116 -11.65 6.16 -16.45
N SER A 117 -11.87 7.27 -15.83
CA SER A 117 -13.12 8.05 -15.82
C SER A 117 -13.65 8.44 -17.22
N ARG A 118 -13.09 7.87 -18.28
CA ARG A 118 -13.56 8.05 -19.66
C ARG A 118 -14.91 7.41 -19.95
N PHE A 119 -15.38 6.46 -19.13
CA PHE A 119 -16.54 5.67 -19.52
C PHE A 119 -17.88 6.40 -19.43
N TRP A 120 -18.02 7.47 -18.59
CA TRP A 120 -19.34 8.10 -18.41
C TRP A 120 -19.36 9.63 -18.30
N GLY A 121 -18.27 10.32 -18.44
CA GLY A 121 -18.23 11.79 -18.25
C GLY A 121 -18.55 12.24 -16.79
N LEU A 122 -18.75 11.29 -15.89
CA LEU A 122 -19.11 11.50 -14.50
C LEU A 122 -17.86 11.49 -13.66
N ARG A 123 -17.54 12.62 -13.08
CA ARG A 123 -16.52 12.74 -12.04
C ARG A 123 -17.26 13.06 -10.75
N PRO A 124 -17.45 12.07 -9.85
CA PRO A 124 -17.89 12.39 -8.50
C PRO A 124 -16.90 13.36 -7.89
N ASP A 125 -17.38 14.22 -7.02
CA ASP A 125 -16.51 15.08 -6.24
C ASP A 125 -15.53 14.20 -5.40
N PRO A 126 -14.27 14.61 -5.26
CA PRO A 126 -13.34 13.93 -4.38
C PRO A 126 -13.84 13.96 -2.94
N PRO A 127 -13.30 13.09 -2.06
CA PRO A 127 -13.61 13.14 -0.64
C PRO A 127 -13.26 14.53 -0.09
N ARG A 128 -14.10 15.06 0.80
CA ARG A 128 -13.80 16.31 1.51
C ARG A 128 -13.31 16.01 2.91
N ALA A 129 -12.28 16.69 3.35
CA ALA A 129 -11.72 16.53 4.70
C ALA A 129 -12.79 16.61 5.80
N ASP A 130 -13.73 17.58 5.69
CA ASP A 130 -14.84 17.73 6.64
C ASP A 130 -15.81 16.54 6.68
N ASP A 131 -16.07 15.90 5.52
CA ASP A 131 -16.93 14.72 5.47
C ASP A 131 -16.26 13.53 6.13
N VAL A 132 -14.96 13.35 5.89
CA VAL A 132 -14.13 12.34 6.54
C VAL A 132 -14.01 12.60 8.05
N ARG A 133 -13.79 13.86 8.46
CA ARG A 133 -13.74 14.21 9.88
C ARG A 133 -15.05 13.85 10.61
N ARG A 134 -16.20 14.14 10.01
CA ARG A 134 -17.50 13.73 10.58
C ARG A 134 -17.64 12.21 10.70
N LEU A 135 -17.09 11.46 9.73
CA LEU A 135 -17.08 10.00 9.77
C LEU A 135 -16.21 9.47 10.92
N ILE A 136 -15.03 10.06 11.13
CA ILE A 136 -14.12 9.74 12.25
C ILE A 136 -14.80 10.05 13.57
N ASP A 137 -15.38 11.26 13.73
CA ASP A 137 -16.07 11.67 14.95
C ASP A 137 -17.27 10.77 15.27
N ALA A 138 -17.97 10.27 14.24
CA ALA A 138 -19.07 9.33 14.41
C ALA A 138 -18.57 7.95 14.87
N ALA A 139 -17.49 7.44 14.29
CA ALA A 139 -16.89 6.17 14.69
C ALA A 139 -16.32 6.22 16.12
N TYR A 140 -15.69 7.34 16.49
CA TYR A 140 -15.23 7.54 17.86
C TYR A 140 -16.38 7.55 18.88
N ARG A 141 -17.46 8.31 18.61
CA ARG A 141 -18.65 8.31 19.48
C ARG A 141 -19.33 6.95 19.61
N ALA A 142 -19.22 6.09 18.58
CA ALA A 142 -19.71 4.72 18.62
C ALA A 142 -18.79 3.78 19.40
N GLY A 143 -17.56 4.20 19.72
CA GLY A 143 -16.56 3.35 20.36
C GLY A 143 -15.83 2.42 19.40
N ASP A 144 -15.97 2.63 18.09
CA ASP A 144 -15.43 1.77 17.05
C ASP A 144 -13.92 2.00 16.77
N ILE A 145 -13.40 3.16 17.16
CA ILE A 145 -11.99 3.58 17.02
C ILE A 145 -11.47 4.23 18.30
N ASP A 146 -10.16 4.40 18.39
CA ASP A 146 -9.53 5.16 19.47
C ASP A 146 -9.85 6.66 19.37
N ASP A 147 -9.47 7.44 20.40
CA ASP A 147 -9.66 8.89 20.41
C ASP A 147 -8.83 9.55 19.29
N PRO A 148 -9.45 10.21 18.31
CA PRO A 148 -8.72 10.87 17.24
C PRO A 148 -7.88 12.06 17.70
N ALA A 149 -8.01 12.51 18.95
CA ALA A 149 -7.15 13.53 19.52
C ALA A 149 -5.68 13.09 19.60
N HIS A 150 -5.39 11.79 19.69
CA HIS A 150 -4.02 11.27 19.68
C HIS A 150 -3.29 11.59 18.37
N LEU A 151 -4.01 11.70 17.25
CA LEU A 151 -3.42 11.95 15.93
C LEU A 151 -2.72 13.32 15.82
N ALA A 152 -3.04 14.26 16.71
CA ALA A 152 -2.46 15.60 16.66
C ALA A 152 -0.95 15.64 16.95
N ASP A 153 -0.47 14.68 17.74
CA ASP A 153 0.95 14.58 18.14
C ASP A 153 1.75 13.66 17.20
N ASP A 154 1.09 13.04 16.21
CA ASP A 154 1.69 12.04 15.35
C ASP A 154 2.43 12.67 14.16
N ARG A 155 3.43 11.93 13.64
CA ARG A 155 4.16 12.30 12.42
C ARG A 155 3.52 11.66 11.21
N VAL A 156 3.29 12.48 10.19
CA VAL A 156 2.61 12.05 8.95
C VAL A 156 3.46 12.42 7.74
N TRP A 157 3.74 11.43 6.91
CA TRP A 157 4.46 11.58 5.66
C TRP A 157 3.55 11.18 4.49
N LEU A 158 3.37 12.07 3.53
CA LEU A 158 2.47 11.87 2.41
C LEU A 158 3.23 11.97 1.09
N PHE A 159 2.99 11.04 0.19
CA PHE A 159 3.54 11.06 -1.17
C PHE A 159 2.48 10.71 -2.20
N ARG A 160 2.54 11.37 -3.34
CA ARG A 160 1.80 11.03 -4.54
C ARG A 160 2.66 11.38 -5.76
N GLY A 161 2.86 10.42 -6.65
CA GLY A 161 3.58 10.65 -7.90
C GLY A 161 2.91 11.74 -8.75
N GLU A 162 3.70 12.60 -9.39
CA GLU A 162 3.18 13.65 -10.26
C GLU A 162 2.38 13.08 -11.45
N LEU A 163 2.85 11.94 -12.00
CA LEU A 163 2.22 11.23 -13.10
C LEU A 163 1.16 10.20 -12.65
N ASP A 164 0.85 10.13 -11.36
CA ASP A 164 -0.14 9.19 -10.84
C ASP A 164 -1.55 9.49 -11.37
N GLU A 165 -2.03 8.64 -12.27
CA GLU A 165 -3.39 8.70 -12.79
C GLU A 165 -4.37 7.80 -12.02
N VAL A 166 -3.87 6.95 -11.08
CA VAL A 166 -4.69 6.02 -10.30
C VAL A 166 -5.33 6.73 -9.11
N VAL A 167 -4.53 7.40 -8.27
CA VAL A 167 -5.05 8.18 -7.14
C VAL A 167 -5.03 9.67 -7.50
N PRO A 168 -6.20 10.32 -7.62
CA PRO A 168 -6.28 11.74 -7.97
C PRO A 168 -5.58 12.64 -6.94
N ALA A 169 -4.94 13.71 -7.39
CA ALA A 169 -4.32 14.71 -6.51
C ALA A 169 -5.29 15.21 -5.44
N ALA A 170 -6.54 15.49 -5.80
CA ALA A 170 -7.55 15.95 -4.86
C ALA A 170 -7.87 14.97 -3.71
N VAL A 171 -7.56 13.67 -3.87
CA VAL A 171 -7.70 12.67 -2.79
C VAL A 171 -6.54 12.81 -1.81
N ALA A 172 -5.31 13.02 -2.32
CA ALA A 172 -4.13 13.28 -1.49
C ALA A 172 -4.25 14.65 -0.78
N ASP A 173 -4.77 15.68 -1.48
CA ASP A 173 -5.03 17.00 -0.89
C ASP A 173 -6.04 16.91 0.26
N ALA A 174 -7.13 16.16 0.08
CA ALA A 174 -8.13 15.95 1.12
C ALA A 174 -7.56 15.21 2.34
N LEU A 175 -6.62 14.30 2.12
CA LEU A 175 -5.90 13.62 3.21
C LEU A 175 -5.01 14.60 3.99
N ALA A 176 -4.25 15.45 3.29
CA ALA A 176 -3.42 16.47 3.93
C ALA A 176 -4.27 17.49 4.72
N ASP A 177 -5.39 17.95 4.13
CA ASP A 177 -6.30 18.88 4.79
C ASP A 177 -6.97 18.25 6.03
N LEU A 178 -7.28 16.96 5.97
CA LEU A 178 -7.79 16.21 7.13
C LEU A 178 -6.79 16.24 8.28
N HIS A 179 -5.50 15.93 8.03
CA HIS A 179 -4.47 15.92 9.07
C HIS A 179 -4.27 17.31 9.68
N ARG A 180 -4.25 18.37 8.85
CA ARG A 180 -4.24 19.77 9.36
C ARG A 180 -5.45 20.05 10.24
N GLY A 181 -6.64 19.59 9.82
CA GLY A 181 -7.88 19.73 10.60
C GLY A 181 -7.92 18.90 11.88
N LEU A 182 -7.12 17.82 11.97
CA LEU A 182 -6.93 17.02 13.17
C LEU A 182 -5.88 17.60 14.13
N GLY A 183 -5.19 18.66 13.72
CA GLY A 183 -4.21 19.37 14.56
C GLY A 183 -2.77 18.89 14.39
N VAL A 184 -2.48 18.09 13.38
CA VAL A 184 -1.08 17.70 13.10
C VAL A 184 -0.26 18.95 12.78
N ASP A 185 0.81 19.18 13.55
CA ASP A 185 1.71 20.32 13.37
C ASP A 185 2.33 20.32 11.95
N GLY A 186 2.58 21.52 11.42
CA GLY A 186 3.20 21.69 10.11
C GLY A 186 4.56 21.01 9.96
N ALA A 187 5.35 20.91 11.02
CA ALA A 187 6.63 20.17 11.01
C ALA A 187 6.44 18.64 11.06
N ALA A 188 5.33 18.19 11.64
CA ALA A 188 4.99 16.77 11.72
C ALA A 188 4.27 16.25 10.45
N LEU A 189 3.62 17.13 9.67
CA LEU A 189 3.01 16.81 8.38
C LEU A 189 3.97 17.14 7.23
N HIS A 190 4.55 16.12 6.64
CA HIS A 190 5.43 16.27 5.48
C HIS A 190 4.71 15.84 4.19
N MET A 191 4.75 16.72 3.18
CA MET A 191 4.32 16.41 1.81
C MET A 191 5.57 16.21 0.97
N GLU A 192 5.87 14.98 0.61
CA GLU A 192 7.05 14.64 -0.19
C GLU A 192 6.84 15.05 -1.66
N PRO A 193 7.64 15.96 -2.20
CA PRO A 193 7.48 16.43 -3.58
C PRO A 193 7.96 15.42 -4.62
N GLY A 194 8.76 14.43 -4.21
CA GLY A 194 9.45 13.52 -5.12
C GLY A 194 10.62 14.17 -5.87
N ASN A 195 11.08 13.52 -6.91
CA ASN A 195 12.17 14.00 -7.76
C ASN A 195 11.61 14.70 -9.01
N PRO A 196 11.73 16.04 -9.14
CA PRO A 196 11.16 16.77 -10.27
C PRO A 196 11.82 16.45 -11.62
N GLU A 197 13.06 15.92 -11.62
CA GLU A 197 13.75 15.49 -12.84
C GLU A 197 13.30 14.09 -13.28
N ARG A 198 12.72 13.32 -12.38
CA ARG A 198 12.20 11.97 -12.61
C ARG A 198 10.82 11.84 -11.95
N PRO A 199 9.77 12.44 -12.56
CA PRO A 199 8.43 12.45 -11.99
C PRO A 199 7.88 11.02 -11.89
N ALA A 200 7.38 10.67 -10.72
CA ALA A 200 6.91 9.33 -10.43
C ALA A 200 5.47 9.10 -10.92
N ASN A 201 5.22 7.89 -11.40
CA ASN A 201 3.88 7.35 -11.60
C ASN A 201 3.34 6.69 -10.32
N HIS A 202 2.28 5.88 -10.45
CA HIS A 202 1.68 5.15 -9.35
C HIS A 202 2.55 3.96 -8.94
N GLY A 203 3.39 4.13 -7.93
CA GLY A 203 4.31 3.12 -7.45
C GLY A 203 5.11 3.58 -6.24
N PHE A 204 5.98 2.69 -5.75
CA PHE A 204 6.86 2.93 -4.62
C PHE A 204 8.24 3.38 -5.11
N PRO A 205 8.68 4.62 -4.84
CA PRO A 205 9.97 5.12 -5.29
C PRO A 205 11.14 4.47 -4.54
N VAL A 206 12.15 4.06 -5.31
CA VAL A 206 13.45 3.60 -4.80
C VAL A 206 14.58 4.32 -5.52
N GLU A 207 15.77 4.39 -4.90
CA GLU A 207 16.96 4.95 -5.57
C GLU A 207 17.40 4.04 -6.71
N SER A 208 17.54 2.76 -6.41
CA SER A 208 17.84 1.69 -7.36
C SER A 208 17.34 0.37 -6.80
N PHE A 209 17.06 -0.59 -7.68
CA PHE A 209 16.75 -1.94 -7.22
C PHE A 209 18.00 -2.57 -6.59
N ALA A 210 17.89 -2.95 -5.31
CA ALA A 210 18.97 -3.57 -4.56
C ALA A 210 19.07 -5.09 -4.78
N GLY A 211 18.05 -5.71 -5.41
CA GLY A 211 17.89 -7.15 -5.50
C GLY A 211 17.93 -7.71 -6.92
N GLU A 212 17.91 -9.04 -7.00
CA GLU A 212 17.68 -9.83 -8.21
C GLU A 212 16.17 -9.95 -8.46
N SER A 213 15.48 -8.81 -8.66
CA SER A 213 14.07 -8.82 -9.01
C SER A 213 13.87 -9.51 -10.35
N ARG A 214 12.86 -10.38 -10.44
CA ARG A 214 12.44 -11.00 -11.72
C ARG A 214 11.87 -10.00 -12.71
N PHE A 215 11.36 -8.90 -12.19
CA PHE A 215 10.82 -7.86 -13.03
C PHE A 215 11.96 -6.97 -13.53
N PRO A 216 11.90 -6.55 -14.80
CA PRO A 216 12.82 -5.53 -15.28
C PRO A 216 12.65 -4.28 -14.42
N ARG A 217 13.77 -3.61 -14.18
CA ARG A 217 13.75 -2.30 -13.53
C ARG A 217 12.72 -1.40 -14.17
N ARG A 218 11.92 -0.74 -13.35
CA ARG A 218 10.87 0.16 -13.81
C ARG A 218 11.32 1.59 -13.70
N ASP A 219 11.28 2.28 -14.82
CA ASP A 219 11.48 3.73 -14.82
C ASP A 219 10.44 4.42 -13.93
N CYS A 220 10.81 5.55 -13.35
CA CYS A 220 9.95 6.28 -12.44
C CYS A 220 8.59 6.66 -13.04
N ALA A 221 8.55 6.91 -14.34
CA ALA A 221 7.34 7.28 -15.08
C ALA A 221 6.45 6.09 -15.49
N GLU A 222 6.91 4.85 -15.29
CA GLU A 222 6.14 3.67 -15.68
C GLU A 222 5.05 3.30 -14.65
N HIS A 223 3.93 2.79 -15.14
CA HIS A 223 2.88 2.18 -14.30
C HIS A 223 2.78 0.69 -14.62
N ALA A 224 3.66 -0.10 -14.04
CA ALA A 224 3.72 -1.54 -14.29
C ALA A 224 4.25 -2.28 -13.06
N LEU A 225 3.95 -3.59 -12.98
CA LEU A 225 4.50 -4.48 -11.94
C LEU A 225 6.02 -4.45 -11.95
N PRO A 226 6.66 -4.54 -10.80
CA PRO A 226 6.09 -4.76 -9.47
C PRO A 226 5.58 -3.49 -8.76
N PHE A 227 5.42 -2.36 -9.46
CA PHE A 227 5.07 -1.03 -8.92
C PHE A 227 6.08 -0.53 -7.88
N VAL A 228 7.33 -0.93 -8.04
CA VAL A 228 8.52 -0.38 -7.41
C VAL A 228 9.29 0.33 -8.51
N LEU A 229 9.59 1.61 -8.35
CA LEU A 229 10.02 2.51 -9.41
C LEU A 229 11.40 3.13 -9.10
N GLU A 230 12.34 3.07 -10.04
CA GLU A 230 13.65 3.74 -9.90
C GLU A 230 13.52 5.24 -10.13
N CYS A 231 13.34 5.98 -9.04
CA CYS A 231 13.14 7.42 -9.06
C CYS A 231 14.40 8.23 -8.67
N GLY A 232 15.49 7.54 -8.31
CA GLY A 232 16.73 8.16 -7.87
C GLY A 232 16.68 8.68 -6.43
N TYR A 233 15.79 8.14 -5.61
CA TYR A 233 15.72 8.34 -4.16
C TYR A 233 14.91 7.22 -3.50
N ASP A 234 15.20 6.93 -2.23
CA ASP A 234 14.51 5.90 -1.47
C ASP A 234 13.38 6.49 -0.63
N ALA A 235 12.12 6.24 -1.02
CA ALA A 235 10.98 6.64 -0.22
C ALA A 235 10.98 5.98 1.17
N ALA A 236 11.44 4.72 1.29
CA ALA A 236 11.57 4.02 2.57
C ALA A 236 12.48 4.79 3.55
N GLY A 237 13.65 5.23 3.08
CA GLY A 237 14.58 6.02 3.90
C GLY A 237 13.99 7.35 4.36
N LEU A 238 13.34 8.07 3.45
CA LEU A 238 12.73 9.37 3.74
C LEU A 238 11.57 9.26 4.72
N LEU A 239 10.64 8.32 4.49
CA LEU A 239 9.49 8.15 5.38
C LEU A 239 9.89 7.64 6.77
N LEU A 240 10.82 6.67 6.86
CA LEU A 240 11.30 6.18 8.15
C LEU A 240 12.06 7.27 8.92
N GLY A 241 12.88 8.08 8.22
CA GLY A 241 13.57 9.23 8.83
C GLY A 241 12.60 10.29 9.31
N HIS A 242 11.48 10.52 8.61
CA HIS A 242 10.44 11.44 9.09
C HIS A 242 9.69 10.87 10.29
N LEU A 243 9.32 9.58 10.27
CA LEU A 243 8.56 8.93 11.34
C LEU A 243 9.40 8.72 12.61
N TYR A 244 10.72 8.54 12.49
CA TYR A 244 11.64 8.25 13.59
C TYR A 244 12.83 9.22 13.62
N PRO A 245 12.65 10.51 13.77
CA PRO A 245 13.74 11.50 13.62
C PRO A 245 14.83 11.36 14.69
N GLU A 246 14.49 10.86 15.88
CA GLU A 246 15.43 10.77 16.98
C GLU A 246 16.45 9.64 16.74
N GLY A 247 17.72 10.03 16.53
CA GLY A 247 18.82 9.10 16.33
C GLY A 247 18.74 8.30 15.03
N TYR A 248 17.99 8.80 14.04
CA TYR A 248 17.93 8.19 12.73
C TYR A 248 19.25 8.28 11.99
N VAL A 249 19.72 7.14 11.47
CA VAL A 249 20.94 7.05 10.64
C VAL A 249 20.51 7.21 9.18
N PRO A 250 20.95 8.27 8.48
CA PRO A 250 20.48 8.59 7.12
C PRO A 250 21.27 7.83 6.03
N GLU A 251 21.76 6.64 6.33
CA GLU A 251 22.49 5.78 5.41
C GLU A 251 21.96 4.34 5.52
N PRO A 252 21.60 3.70 4.39
CA PRO A 252 21.17 2.32 4.40
C PRO A 252 22.36 1.37 4.59
N VAL A 253 22.08 0.16 5.00
CA VAL A 253 23.03 -0.94 5.12
C VAL A 253 22.60 -2.13 4.27
N ASP A 254 23.48 -3.09 4.04
CA ASP A 254 23.04 -4.36 3.47
C ASP A 254 22.11 -5.07 4.48
N ALA A 255 20.88 -5.30 4.04
CA ALA A 255 19.86 -5.91 4.90
C ALA A 255 20.22 -7.34 5.31
N HIS A 256 20.94 -8.08 4.45
CA HIS A 256 21.37 -9.45 4.74
C HIS A 256 22.48 -9.51 5.79
N ASP A 257 23.32 -8.49 5.85
CA ASP A 257 24.41 -8.40 6.81
C ASP A 257 23.95 -7.95 8.20
N THR A 258 22.74 -7.39 8.31
CA THR A 258 22.27 -6.73 9.54
C THR A 258 21.00 -7.30 10.13
N GLY A 259 20.38 -8.28 9.46
CA GLY A 259 19.13 -8.88 9.94
C GLY A 259 18.66 -10.04 9.07
N SER A 260 17.47 -10.53 9.37
CA SER A 260 16.89 -11.67 8.67
C SER A 260 15.42 -11.39 8.32
N LEU A 261 15.06 -11.72 7.08
CA LEU A 261 13.67 -11.72 6.62
C LEU A 261 13.08 -13.12 6.87
N HIS A 262 11.95 -13.18 7.58
CA HIS A 262 11.23 -14.40 7.91
C HIS A 262 9.82 -14.38 7.30
N ALA A 263 9.37 -15.51 6.76
CA ALA A 263 7.97 -15.75 6.46
C ALA A 263 7.31 -16.45 7.65
N PHE A 264 6.08 -16.08 7.98
CA PHE A 264 5.33 -16.67 9.10
C PHE A 264 3.90 -17.04 8.70
N ASP A 265 3.28 -17.98 9.44
CA ASP A 265 1.88 -18.35 9.28
C ASP A 265 0.98 -17.21 9.79
N GLN A 266 0.34 -16.50 8.85
CA GLN A 266 -0.56 -15.40 9.14
C GLN A 266 -1.95 -15.88 9.58
N THR A 267 -2.30 -17.15 9.32
CA THR A 267 -3.64 -17.69 9.65
C THR A 267 -3.91 -17.79 11.14
N GLU A 268 -2.88 -17.70 11.99
CA GLU A 268 -3.05 -17.61 13.45
C GLU A 268 -3.89 -16.38 13.89
N PHE A 269 -3.91 -15.32 13.06
CA PHE A 269 -4.44 -14.00 13.44
C PHE A 269 -5.84 -13.72 12.91
N PHE A 270 -6.41 -14.61 12.09
CA PHE A 270 -7.75 -14.42 11.54
C PHE A 270 -8.43 -15.76 11.23
N GLN A 271 -9.76 -15.74 11.15
CA GLN A 271 -10.51 -16.90 10.65
C GLN A 271 -10.59 -16.84 9.12
N PRO A 272 -10.00 -17.81 8.39
CA PRO A 272 -10.07 -17.83 6.93
C PRO A 272 -11.52 -17.82 6.43
N SER A 273 -11.82 -16.94 5.50
CA SER A 273 -13.13 -16.86 4.86
C SER A 273 -12.98 -16.33 3.43
N ARG A 274 -14.01 -16.49 2.60
CA ARG A 274 -14.00 -15.99 1.21
C ARG A 274 -13.87 -14.47 1.09
N THR A 275 -14.11 -13.75 2.17
CA THR A 275 -14.07 -12.28 2.20
C THR A 275 -12.98 -11.73 3.10
N ALA A 276 -12.23 -12.55 3.83
CA ALA A 276 -11.16 -12.07 4.72
C ALA A 276 -10.11 -11.26 3.96
N GLY A 277 -9.75 -11.70 2.74
CA GLY A 277 -8.77 -11.03 1.89
C GLY A 277 -7.38 -10.94 2.51
N LEU A 278 -7.02 -11.93 3.34
CA LEU A 278 -5.72 -12.07 3.97
C LEU A 278 -5.05 -13.36 3.50
N SER A 279 -3.77 -13.28 3.15
CA SER A 279 -2.94 -14.42 2.78
C SER A 279 -2.66 -15.32 3.98
N GLY A 280 -2.34 -16.59 3.71
CA GLY A 280 -1.83 -17.50 4.73
C GLY A 280 -0.41 -17.18 5.21
N VAL A 281 0.34 -16.39 4.46
CA VAL A 281 1.74 -16.07 4.76
C VAL A 281 1.92 -14.57 4.89
N GLY A 282 2.56 -14.14 5.97
CA GLY A 282 3.07 -12.79 6.17
C GLY A 282 4.58 -12.80 6.30
N TYR A 283 5.21 -11.61 6.32
CA TYR A 283 6.67 -11.50 6.44
C TYR A 283 7.05 -10.53 7.55
N VAL A 284 8.24 -10.75 8.12
CA VAL A 284 8.84 -9.84 9.11
C VAL A 284 10.34 -9.79 8.92
N TYR A 285 10.89 -8.58 8.83
CA TYR A 285 12.32 -8.34 8.88
C TYR A 285 12.73 -7.98 10.31
N VAL A 286 13.72 -8.71 10.83
CA VAL A 286 14.23 -8.53 12.19
C VAL A 286 15.72 -8.20 12.13
N PRO A 287 16.13 -6.97 12.46
CA PRO A 287 17.53 -6.64 12.65
C PRO A 287 18.16 -7.49 13.75
N ASP A 288 19.39 -7.98 13.57
CA ASP A 288 20.10 -8.79 14.57
C ASP A 288 20.26 -8.07 15.90
N ALA A 289 20.44 -6.76 15.85
CA ALA A 289 20.53 -5.92 17.05
C ALA A 289 19.26 -6.01 17.92
N CYS A 290 18.08 -6.28 17.34
CA CYS A 290 16.81 -6.35 18.06
C CYS A 290 16.64 -7.60 18.93
N ARG A 291 17.57 -8.54 18.85
CA ARG A 291 17.63 -9.70 19.78
C ARG A 291 18.13 -9.30 21.18
N SER A 292 18.81 -8.17 21.31
CA SER A 292 19.41 -7.74 22.59
C SER A 292 19.19 -6.27 22.93
N ALA A 293 19.01 -5.41 21.94
CA ALA A 293 18.75 -3.99 22.11
C ALA A 293 17.25 -3.68 21.95
N GLU A 294 16.84 -2.53 22.48
CA GLU A 294 15.51 -1.99 22.21
C GLU A 294 15.39 -1.54 20.76
N CYS A 295 14.28 -1.89 20.13
CA CYS A 295 13.98 -1.60 18.73
C CYS A 295 12.60 -0.98 18.56
N ARG A 296 12.37 -0.41 17.39
CA ARG A 296 11.11 0.18 16.95
C ARG A 296 10.32 -0.83 16.11
N LEU A 297 9.03 -0.58 15.90
CA LEU A 297 8.17 -1.42 15.05
C LEU A 297 7.51 -0.59 13.96
N HIS A 298 7.72 -0.99 12.71
CA HIS A 298 7.05 -0.42 11.55
C HIS A 298 6.21 -1.49 10.84
N VAL A 299 5.00 -1.14 10.38
CA VAL A 299 4.15 -2.02 9.58
C VAL A 299 4.02 -1.47 8.17
N ALA A 300 4.42 -2.24 7.17
CA ALA A 300 4.40 -1.84 5.76
C ALA A 300 3.35 -2.62 4.97
N PHE A 301 2.39 -1.90 4.37
CA PHE A 301 1.30 -2.46 3.58
C PHE A 301 1.55 -2.30 2.10
N HIS A 302 1.54 -3.41 1.36
CA HIS A 302 1.68 -3.41 -0.10
C HIS A 302 0.45 -2.84 -0.82
N GLY A 303 0.59 -2.49 -2.11
CA GLY A 303 -0.53 -2.10 -2.97
C GLY A 303 -1.28 -3.30 -3.57
N CYS A 304 -2.33 -3.00 -4.35
CA CYS A 304 -3.01 -4.05 -5.11
C CYS A 304 -2.04 -4.76 -6.06
N ARG A 305 -2.18 -6.08 -6.22
CA ARG A 305 -1.31 -6.94 -7.06
C ARG A 305 0.16 -7.00 -6.61
N GLN A 306 0.47 -6.56 -5.39
CA GLN A 306 1.81 -6.65 -4.81
C GLN A 306 1.90 -7.71 -3.69
N ASN A 307 0.88 -8.56 -3.57
CA ASN A 307 0.86 -9.69 -2.63
C ASN A 307 1.78 -10.82 -3.09
N ALA A 308 2.41 -11.48 -2.15
CA ALA A 308 3.39 -12.52 -2.43
C ALA A 308 2.77 -13.82 -2.96
N ASP A 309 1.48 -14.08 -2.74
CA ASP A 309 0.76 -15.27 -3.19
C ASP A 309 -0.07 -15.06 -4.47
N ALA A 310 0.12 -13.93 -5.19
CA ALA A 310 -0.49 -13.69 -6.50
C ALA A 310 -0.17 -14.81 -7.47
N GLN A 311 -1.11 -15.11 -8.36
CA GLN A 311 -0.99 -16.20 -9.33
C GLN A 311 -0.89 -15.66 -10.77
N GLY A 312 -0.32 -16.46 -11.67
CA GLY A 312 -0.23 -16.14 -13.09
C GLY A 312 0.73 -15.00 -13.40
N ASP A 313 0.39 -14.19 -14.40
CA ASP A 313 1.23 -13.09 -14.90
C ASP A 313 1.40 -11.92 -13.90
N ASP A 314 0.55 -11.86 -12.88
CA ASP A 314 0.62 -10.85 -11.81
C ASP A 314 1.53 -11.28 -10.64
N ARG A 315 2.15 -12.45 -10.72
CA ARG A 315 2.93 -13.02 -9.63
C ARG A 315 4.26 -12.28 -9.42
N ILE A 316 4.35 -11.48 -8.37
CA ILE A 316 5.56 -10.76 -7.97
C ILE A 316 6.28 -11.40 -6.77
N HIS A 317 5.76 -12.51 -6.22
CA HIS A 317 6.28 -13.14 -5.00
C HIS A 317 6.48 -12.12 -3.85
N ASP A 318 7.61 -12.19 -3.18
CA ASP A 318 8.00 -11.30 -2.09
C ASP A 318 8.83 -10.06 -2.55
N ASP A 319 8.75 -9.69 -3.85
CA ASP A 319 9.52 -8.57 -4.40
C ASP A 319 9.21 -7.24 -3.68
N PHE A 320 7.95 -6.95 -3.34
CA PHE A 320 7.65 -5.74 -2.57
C PHE A 320 8.37 -5.74 -1.20
N VAL A 321 8.41 -6.88 -0.53
CA VAL A 321 9.04 -7.04 0.78
C VAL A 321 10.57 -6.88 0.68
N ARG A 322 11.17 -7.29 -0.43
CA ARG A 322 12.62 -7.23 -0.65
C ARG A 322 13.06 -5.91 -1.25
N ASP A 323 12.32 -5.41 -2.24
CA ASP A 323 12.80 -4.36 -3.14
C ASP A 323 12.26 -2.95 -2.80
N ALA A 324 11.26 -2.81 -1.93
CA ALA A 324 10.78 -1.49 -1.48
C ALA A 324 11.78 -0.74 -0.56
N GLY A 325 12.96 -1.32 -0.30
CA GLY A 325 14.06 -0.67 0.41
C GLY A 325 13.96 -0.65 1.94
N TYR A 326 12.81 -0.97 2.52
CA TYR A 326 12.63 -0.89 3.99
C TYR A 326 13.68 -1.64 4.80
N ASN A 327 14.07 -2.85 4.37
CA ASN A 327 14.94 -3.72 5.15
C ASN A 327 16.34 -3.11 5.38
N SER A 328 16.90 -2.46 4.36
CA SER A 328 18.23 -1.83 4.44
C SER A 328 18.23 -0.64 5.41
N TRP A 329 17.19 0.18 5.38
CA TRP A 329 17.02 1.30 6.30
C TRP A 329 16.67 0.82 7.72
N ALA A 330 15.87 -0.23 7.83
CA ALA A 330 15.48 -0.83 9.10
C ALA A 330 16.66 -1.46 9.82
N GLY A 331 17.56 -2.15 9.08
CA GLY A 331 18.81 -2.71 9.62
C GLY A 331 19.71 -1.64 10.24
N ALA A 332 19.89 -0.50 9.54
CA ALA A 332 20.67 0.62 10.05
C ALA A 332 20.06 1.27 11.32
N ASN A 333 18.73 1.23 11.45
CA ASN A 333 17.98 2.03 12.41
C ASN A 333 17.30 1.23 13.52
N ARG A 334 17.58 -0.07 13.64
CA ARG A 334 16.98 -0.96 14.64
C ARG A 334 15.44 -0.90 14.61
N ILE A 335 14.88 -1.11 13.42
CA ILE A 335 13.44 -1.12 13.18
C ILE A 335 13.05 -2.53 12.74
N VAL A 336 12.19 -3.21 13.47
CA VAL A 336 11.51 -4.41 12.99
C VAL A 336 10.44 -3.99 12.00
N VAL A 337 10.40 -4.61 10.82
CA VAL A 337 9.38 -4.30 9.80
C VAL A 337 8.47 -5.50 9.60
N LEU A 338 7.20 -5.32 9.93
CA LEU A 338 6.14 -6.30 9.69
C LEU A 338 5.49 -6.02 8.33
N TYR A 339 5.35 -7.05 7.50
CA TYR A 339 4.69 -7.00 6.20
C TYR A 339 3.49 -7.96 6.18
N PRO A 340 2.35 -7.58 6.71
CA PRO A 340 1.13 -8.35 6.55
C PRO A 340 0.78 -8.46 5.06
N GLN A 341 0.13 -9.54 4.66
CA GLN A 341 -0.21 -9.79 3.27
C GLN A 341 -1.73 -9.89 3.08
N ALA A 342 -2.27 -9.04 2.21
CA ALA A 342 -3.60 -9.23 1.66
C ALA A 342 -3.56 -10.23 0.50
N THR A 343 -4.71 -10.81 0.17
CA THR A 343 -4.86 -11.71 -0.99
C THR A 343 -6.19 -11.47 -1.69
N GLU A 344 -6.40 -12.16 -2.80
CA GLU A 344 -7.65 -12.14 -3.53
C GLU A 344 -8.82 -12.61 -2.68
N ALA A 345 -9.97 -11.96 -2.85
CA ALA A 345 -11.20 -12.29 -2.13
C ALA A 345 -12.45 -12.01 -2.97
N ALA A 346 -13.60 -12.45 -2.51
CA ALA A 346 -14.87 -12.11 -3.13
C ALA A 346 -15.07 -10.58 -3.12
N GLY A 347 -15.17 -9.98 -4.30
CA GLY A 347 -15.25 -8.52 -4.48
C GLY A 347 -13.90 -7.80 -4.49
N ASN A 348 -12.80 -8.55 -4.42
CA ASN A 348 -11.43 -8.05 -4.46
C ASN A 348 -10.53 -8.97 -5.30
N PRO A 349 -10.59 -8.92 -6.64
CA PRO A 349 -9.82 -9.82 -7.52
C PRO A 349 -8.35 -9.40 -7.69
N ARG A 350 -7.88 -8.41 -6.95
CA ARG A 350 -6.53 -7.85 -7.11
C ARG A 350 -5.75 -7.76 -5.81
N ALA A 351 -6.14 -8.54 -4.82
CA ALA A 351 -5.46 -8.61 -3.53
C ALA A 351 -5.18 -7.22 -2.91
N CYS A 352 -6.11 -6.29 -3.06
CA CYS A 352 -6.04 -4.99 -2.42
C CYS A 352 -6.36 -5.10 -0.93
N TRP A 353 -5.78 -4.27 -0.11
CA TRP A 353 -6.25 -4.04 1.26
C TRP A 353 -7.65 -3.42 1.23
N ASP A 354 -8.47 -3.74 2.23
CA ASP A 354 -9.87 -3.27 2.24
C ASP A 354 -9.98 -1.79 2.62
N PHE A 355 -10.33 -0.96 1.64
CA PHE A 355 -10.67 0.44 1.85
C PHE A 355 -12.06 0.80 1.33
N TRP A 356 -12.88 -0.21 0.96
CA TRP A 356 -14.27 -0.02 0.50
C TRP A 356 -15.28 -0.99 1.09
N GLY A 357 -14.85 -1.96 1.92
CA GLY A 357 -15.72 -2.82 2.71
C GLY A 357 -16.10 -4.15 2.07
N TYR A 358 -15.25 -4.73 1.23
CA TYR A 358 -15.46 -6.08 0.71
C TYR A 358 -15.31 -7.15 1.79
N SER A 359 -14.49 -6.88 2.81
CA SER A 359 -14.24 -7.82 3.91
C SER A 359 -15.38 -7.87 4.94
N GLY A 360 -16.38 -6.98 4.83
CA GLY A 360 -17.58 -7.04 5.64
C GLY A 360 -17.83 -5.83 6.53
N VAL A 361 -18.68 -6.01 7.54
CA VAL A 361 -19.04 -4.95 8.49
C VAL A 361 -17.84 -4.58 9.36
N GLY A 362 -17.68 -3.28 9.65
CA GLY A 362 -16.59 -2.81 10.50
C GLY A 362 -15.23 -2.74 9.83
N TRP A 363 -15.14 -2.96 8.52
CA TRP A 363 -13.90 -3.05 7.74
C TRP A 363 -12.87 -1.92 8.02
N ARG A 364 -13.28 -0.74 8.43
CA ARG A 364 -12.44 0.42 8.77
C ARG A 364 -12.33 0.71 10.26
N THR A 365 -12.90 -0.14 11.10
CA THR A 365 -12.92 -0.02 12.56
C THR A 365 -12.10 -1.11 13.22
N ARG A 366 -11.95 -1.08 14.52
CA ARG A 366 -11.19 -2.09 15.27
C ARG A 366 -11.72 -3.51 15.13
N ASP A 367 -13.02 -3.65 14.82
CA ASP A 367 -13.68 -4.95 14.64
C ASP A 367 -13.54 -5.54 13.22
N GLY A 368 -12.97 -4.76 12.27
CA GLY A 368 -12.73 -5.24 10.90
C GLY A 368 -11.75 -6.41 10.89
N ILE A 369 -12.04 -7.46 10.11
CA ILE A 369 -11.22 -8.69 10.12
C ILE A 369 -9.75 -8.41 9.80
N GLN A 370 -9.44 -7.57 8.81
CA GLN A 370 -8.06 -7.20 8.47
C GLN A 370 -7.45 -6.28 9.53
N MET A 371 -8.22 -5.34 10.04
CA MET A 371 -7.81 -4.40 11.09
C MET A 371 -7.43 -5.15 12.37
N HIS A 372 -8.29 -6.07 12.80
CA HIS A 372 -8.06 -6.91 13.99
C HIS A 372 -6.86 -7.86 13.80
N ALA A 373 -6.72 -8.50 12.63
CA ALA A 373 -5.63 -9.42 12.35
C ALA A 373 -4.27 -8.71 12.45
N VAL A 374 -4.12 -7.56 11.77
CA VAL A 374 -2.88 -6.77 11.83
C VAL A 374 -2.61 -6.28 13.25
N ARG A 375 -3.64 -5.83 13.97
CA ARG A 375 -3.48 -5.43 15.37
C ARG A 375 -2.95 -6.58 16.23
N SER A 376 -3.48 -7.78 16.05
CA SER A 376 -3.04 -8.97 16.80
C SER A 376 -1.59 -9.37 16.48
N MET A 377 -1.15 -9.19 15.22
CA MET A 377 0.27 -9.37 14.84
C MET A 377 1.17 -8.35 15.56
N VAL A 378 0.77 -7.08 15.58
CA VAL A 378 1.48 -6.01 16.31
C VAL A 378 1.57 -6.35 17.81
N GLU A 379 0.48 -6.75 18.43
CA GLU A 379 0.44 -7.13 19.85
C GLU A 379 1.32 -8.35 20.15
N ARG A 380 1.34 -9.34 19.26
CA ARG A 380 2.21 -10.51 19.38
C ARG A 380 3.69 -10.11 19.37
N LEU A 381 4.10 -9.20 18.47
CA LEU A 381 5.48 -8.70 18.42
C LEU A 381 5.83 -7.86 19.65
N LEU A 382 4.87 -7.15 20.22
CA LEU A 382 5.04 -6.36 21.46
C LEU A 382 4.92 -7.20 22.74
N ASP A 383 4.77 -8.53 22.65
CA ASP A 383 4.55 -9.45 23.78
C ASP A 383 3.34 -9.03 24.68
N ARG A 384 2.21 -8.64 24.06
CA ARG A 384 0.99 -8.18 24.72
C ARG A 384 -0.22 -9.06 24.48
#